data_a44c78b2dedbcdc861ba285339d38fc2
#
_entry.id   a44c78b2dedbcdc861ba285339d38fc2
#
_cell.length_a   1.000
_cell.length_b   1.000
_cell.length_c   1.000
_cell.angle_alpha   90.00
_cell.angle_beta   90.00
_cell.angle_gamma   90.00
#
_symmetry.space_group_name_H-M   'P 1'
#
loop_
_entity.id
_entity.type
_entity.pdbx_description
1 polymer ?
#
loop_
_entity_poly.entity_id
_entity_poly.type
_entity_poly.pdbx_seq_one_letter_code
_entity_poly.pdbx_strand_id
1 'polypeptide(L)'
;MSATARQLQPRATERVWGCSTLPAPFAALAASDRPTGEIWFDPPPGALLVKHLFAAEKLSVQVHPGDAYAQALGHAGGKDEAWIITNAEPGAAIGLGLRRPLDAEALRNAALDGSIEQEIDWQPVQRGDVICVPAGTIHAIGPGVSLIEMQQPNDITYRLYDYGRGRDLHLEDALAVARREPFRNACPPRPSGPGRTVFSGLAFTLERLEGAQTLHVGGHSRPPLTLAVVAGAGRLDGVAIGAGEVWSIDAPAHLRLDSGADAILAYYPA
;
A
#
# COMPACT_ATOMS: atom_id res chain seq x y z
N MET A 1 4.61 22.13 -24.39
CA MET A 1 5.25 21.87 -23.10
C MET A 1 4.53 20.69 -22.50
N SER A 2 5.24 19.62 -22.13
CA SER A 2 4.63 18.50 -21.40
C SER A 2 4.15 19.01 -20.05
N ALA A 3 2.97 18.57 -19.60
CA ALA A 3 2.48 18.94 -18.27
C ALA A 3 3.45 18.41 -17.22
N THR A 4 3.78 19.23 -16.20
CA THR A 4 4.70 18.86 -15.09
C THR A 4 4.10 17.78 -14.20
N ALA A 5 2.77 17.62 -14.20
CA ALA A 5 2.03 16.62 -13.45
C ALA A 5 0.81 16.15 -14.23
N ARG A 6 0.39 14.90 -14.00
CA ARG A 6 -0.81 14.30 -14.60
C ARG A 6 -1.60 13.50 -13.56
N GLN A 7 -2.92 13.62 -13.61
CA GLN A 7 -3.83 12.80 -12.83
C GLN A 7 -3.87 11.38 -13.40
N LEU A 8 -3.71 10.37 -12.52
CA LEU A 8 -3.88 8.98 -12.88
C LEU A 8 -5.37 8.61 -12.82
N GLN A 9 -5.82 7.78 -13.75
CA GLN A 9 -7.23 7.39 -13.82
C GLN A 9 -7.48 6.16 -12.96
N PRO A 10 -8.55 6.15 -12.14
CA PRO A 10 -8.91 5.02 -11.31
C PRO A 10 -9.50 3.88 -12.15
N ARG A 11 -9.10 2.64 -11.84
CA ARG A 11 -9.63 1.41 -12.45
C ARG A 11 -10.07 0.43 -11.35
N ALA A 12 -11.35 0.09 -11.31
CA ALA A 12 -11.89 -0.89 -10.37
C ALA A 12 -11.38 -2.31 -10.69
N THR A 13 -11.09 -3.07 -9.64
CA THR A 13 -10.65 -4.45 -9.73
C THR A 13 -11.47 -5.31 -8.76
N GLU A 14 -12.11 -6.34 -9.31
CA GLU A 14 -12.88 -7.31 -8.53
C GLU A 14 -11.97 -8.15 -7.65
N ARG A 15 -12.41 -8.40 -6.43
CA ARG A 15 -11.75 -9.30 -5.48
C ARG A 15 -12.81 -10.01 -4.64
N VAL A 16 -12.61 -11.30 -4.40
CA VAL A 16 -13.55 -12.13 -3.60
C VAL A 16 -13.77 -11.61 -2.17
N TRP A 17 -12.84 -10.86 -1.65
CA TRP A 17 -12.87 -10.23 -0.32
C TRP A 17 -13.33 -8.76 -0.34
N GLY A 18 -13.69 -8.25 -1.51
CA GLY A 18 -14.08 -6.85 -1.71
C GLY A 18 -15.46 -6.50 -1.16
N CYS A 19 -15.84 -5.24 -1.36
CA CYS A 19 -17.13 -4.68 -0.96
C CYS A 19 -18.10 -4.61 -2.15
N SER A 20 -19.39 -4.78 -1.89
CA SER A 20 -20.46 -4.59 -2.88
C SER A 20 -20.75 -3.10 -3.15
N THR A 21 -20.39 -2.25 -2.21
CA THR A 21 -20.49 -0.78 -2.33
C THR A 21 -19.18 -0.15 -1.92
N LEU A 22 -18.80 0.94 -2.57
CA LEU A 22 -17.60 1.69 -2.25
C LEU A 22 -17.95 3.06 -1.67
N PRO A 23 -17.11 3.62 -0.79
CA PRO A 23 -17.29 4.99 -0.31
C PRO A 23 -16.97 6.00 -1.43
N ALA A 24 -17.45 7.24 -1.26
CA ALA A 24 -17.00 8.35 -2.11
C ALA A 24 -15.46 8.53 -1.98
N PRO A 25 -14.78 8.93 -3.06
CA PRO A 25 -15.32 9.27 -4.37
C PRO A 25 -15.53 8.07 -5.33
N PHE A 26 -15.32 6.84 -4.88
CA PHE A 26 -15.28 5.64 -5.72
C PHE A 26 -16.64 4.94 -5.90
N ALA A 27 -17.72 5.45 -5.30
CA ALA A 27 -19.02 4.79 -5.32
C ALA A 27 -19.52 4.43 -6.75
N ALA A 28 -19.25 5.30 -7.74
CA ALA A 28 -19.64 5.06 -9.12
C ALA A 28 -18.78 4.00 -9.84
N LEU A 29 -17.67 3.57 -9.25
CA LEU A 29 -16.76 2.56 -9.80
C LEU A 29 -17.06 1.15 -9.27
N ALA A 30 -17.97 1.01 -8.29
CA ALA A 30 -18.36 -0.30 -7.80
C ALA A 30 -19.04 -1.08 -8.95
N ALA A 31 -18.60 -2.33 -9.16
CA ALA A 31 -19.23 -3.23 -10.11
C ALA A 31 -20.65 -3.57 -9.61
N SER A 32 -21.60 -3.77 -10.54
CA SER A 32 -23.01 -3.99 -10.18
C SER A 32 -23.31 -5.35 -9.58
N ASP A 33 -22.45 -6.35 -9.84
CA ASP A 33 -22.74 -7.78 -9.58
C ASP A 33 -21.60 -8.54 -8.88
N ARG A 34 -20.43 -7.94 -8.73
CA ARG A 34 -19.28 -8.56 -8.07
C ARG A 34 -18.59 -7.61 -7.08
N PRO A 35 -18.03 -8.14 -5.96
CA PRO A 35 -17.34 -7.30 -5.00
C PRO A 35 -16.11 -6.61 -5.62
N THR A 36 -16.00 -5.29 -5.44
CA THR A 36 -14.81 -4.53 -5.80
C THR A 36 -13.92 -4.44 -4.57
N GLY A 37 -12.72 -5.01 -4.66
CA GLY A 37 -11.75 -4.96 -3.57
C GLY A 37 -10.73 -3.86 -3.72
N GLU A 38 -10.40 -3.46 -4.95
CA GLU A 38 -9.32 -2.52 -5.21
C GLU A 38 -9.70 -1.50 -6.28
N ILE A 39 -9.20 -0.28 -6.11
CA ILE A 39 -9.14 0.75 -7.16
C ILE A 39 -7.67 1.02 -7.46
N TRP A 40 -7.24 0.72 -8.66
CA TRP A 40 -5.87 0.85 -9.12
C TRP A 40 -5.64 2.17 -9.83
N PHE A 41 -4.46 2.73 -9.65
CA PHE A 41 -3.94 3.88 -10.39
C PHE A 41 -2.64 3.44 -11.07
N ASP A 42 -2.77 2.99 -12.32
CA ASP A 42 -1.65 2.42 -13.07
C ASP A 42 -0.56 3.49 -13.30
N PRO A 43 0.67 3.25 -12.80
CA PRO A 43 1.72 4.27 -12.83
C PRO A 43 2.39 4.36 -14.20
N PRO A 44 2.98 5.52 -14.55
CA PRO A 44 3.95 5.58 -15.62
C PRO A 44 5.25 4.85 -15.22
N PRO A 45 6.10 4.52 -16.20
CA PRO A 45 7.40 3.93 -15.91
C PRO A 45 8.20 4.74 -14.88
N GLY A 46 8.70 4.07 -13.84
CA GLY A 46 9.49 4.68 -12.76
C GLY A 46 8.69 5.27 -11.61
N ALA A 47 7.35 5.34 -11.68
CA ALA A 47 6.51 5.74 -10.56
C ALA A 47 6.05 4.53 -9.72
N LEU A 48 5.57 4.80 -8.52
CA LEU A 48 4.97 3.79 -7.63
C LEU A 48 3.54 3.47 -8.07
N LEU A 49 3.13 2.22 -7.88
CA LEU A 49 1.73 1.82 -8.05
C LEU A 49 0.95 2.21 -6.79
N VAL A 50 -0.23 2.79 -6.98
CA VAL A 50 -1.16 3.14 -5.91
C VAL A 50 -2.44 2.35 -6.08
N LYS A 51 -2.93 1.80 -4.98
CA LYS A 51 -4.23 1.13 -4.91
C LYS A 51 -5.01 1.64 -3.70
N HIS A 52 -6.32 1.80 -3.82
CA HIS A 52 -7.21 1.85 -2.67
C HIS A 52 -7.81 0.47 -2.48
N LEU A 53 -7.73 -0.06 -1.26
CA LEU A 53 -8.25 -1.37 -0.88
C LEU A 53 -9.45 -1.20 0.06
N PHE A 54 -10.45 -2.09 -0.14
CA PHE A 54 -11.70 -2.10 0.63
C PHE A 54 -12.00 -3.55 1.04
N ALA A 55 -11.63 -3.93 2.26
CA ALA A 55 -11.72 -5.30 2.74
C ALA A 55 -13.03 -5.55 3.49
N ALA A 56 -14.00 -6.24 2.87
CA ALA A 56 -15.17 -6.79 3.54
C ALA A 56 -14.86 -8.12 4.23
N GLU A 57 -13.89 -8.88 3.69
CA GLU A 57 -13.40 -10.14 4.26
C GLU A 57 -11.87 -10.09 4.40
N LYS A 58 -11.29 -11.08 5.08
CA LYS A 58 -9.83 -11.19 5.20
C LYS A 58 -9.17 -11.38 3.83
N LEU A 59 -8.13 -10.62 3.55
CA LEU A 59 -7.21 -10.92 2.46
C LEU A 59 -6.41 -12.18 2.80
N SER A 60 -5.89 -12.87 1.77
CA SER A 60 -5.01 -14.02 1.98
C SER A 60 -3.82 -13.65 2.86
N VAL A 61 -3.33 -14.63 3.61
CA VAL A 61 -1.99 -14.55 4.20
C VAL A 61 -0.99 -14.67 3.07
N GLN A 62 -0.12 -13.68 2.93
CA GLN A 62 0.76 -13.54 1.77
C GLN A 62 2.10 -12.91 2.12
N VAL A 63 3.02 -13.00 1.17
CA VAL A 63 4.34 -12.38 1.23
C VAL A 63 4.77 -11.94 -0.17
N HIS A 64 5.60 -10.91 -0.25
CA HIS A 64 6.12 -10.37 -1.50
C HIS A 64 7.65 -10.54 -1.57
N PRO A 65 8.22 -10.79 -2.76
CA PRO A 65 9.65 -10.88 -2.95
C PRO A 65 10.33 -9.52 -2.89
N GLY A 66 11.58 -9.49 -2.42
CA GLY A 66 12.48 -8.34 -2.60
C GLY A 66 13.09 -8.29 -4.01
N ASP A 67 13.77 -7.18 -4.33
CA ASP A 67 14.31 -6.88 -5.67
C ASP A 67 15.15 -8.03 -6.22
N ALA A 68 16.10 -8.55 -5.44
CA ALA A 68 17.03 -9.59 -5.93
C ALA A 68 16.31 -10.87 -6.36
N TYR A 69 15.31 -11.32 -5.59
CA TYR A 69 14.52 -12.51 -5.92
C TYR A 69 13.64 -12.27 -7.15
N ALA A 70 12.94 -11.14 -7.16
CA ALA A 70 12.08 -10.78 -8.28
C ALA A 70 12.85 -10.64 -9.60
N GLN A 71 14.01 -9.98 -9.58
CA GLN A 71 14.88 -9.82 -10.75
C GLN A 71 15.44 -11.16 -11.27
N ALA A 72 15.76 -12.09 -10.38
CA ALA A 72 16.19 -13.44 -10.77
C ALA A 72 15.08 -14.20 -11.54
N LEU A 73 13.81 -13.84 -11.34
CA LEU A 73 12.65 -14.36 -12.06
C LEU A 73 12.25 -13.51 -13.29
N GLY A 74 13.06 -12.49 -13.66
CA GLY A 74 12.82 -11.63 -14.81
C GLY A 74 11.88 -10.45 -14.59
N HIS A 75 11.52 -10.13 -13.34
CA HIS A 75 10.73 -8.96 -13.00
C HIS A 75 11.60 -7.72 -12.81
N ALA A 76 11.01 -6.52 -12.95
CA ALA A 76 11.75 -5.26 -12.85
C ALA A 76 12.25 -4.96 -11.42
N GLY A 77 11.54 -5.43 -10.40
CA GLY A 77 11.87 -5.22 -8.99
C GLY A 77 10.96 -6.01 -8.06
N GLY A 78 11.16 -5.87 -6.77
CA GLY A 78 10.37 -6.49 -5.72
C GLY A 78 9.05 -5.75 -5.43
N LYS A 79 8.50 -5.99 -4.23
CA LYS A 79 7.26 -5.35 -3.79
C LYS A 79 7.34 -4.97 -2.33
N ASP A 80 8.07 -3.89 -2.05
CA ASP A 80 7.92 -3.15 -0.80
C ASP A 80 6.61 -2.36 -0.84
N GLU A 81 5.91 -2.27 0.28
CA GLU A 81 4.63 -1.60 0.41
C GLU A 81 4.59 -0.65 1.61
N ALA A 82 3.77 0.38 1.48
CA ALA A 82 3.33 1.20 2.60
C ALA A 82 1.81 1.34 2.55
N TRP A 83 1.14 1.20 3.69
CA TRP A 83 -0.30 1.31 3.83
C TRP A 83 -0.67 2.52 4.66
N ILE A 84 -1.65 3.28 4.19
CA ILE A 84 -2.27 4.39 4.91
C ILE A 84 -3.71 4.01 5.21
N ILE A 85 -4.04 3.79 6.47
CA ILE A 85 -5.39 3.38 6.88
C ILE A 85 -6.34 4.55 6.70
N THR A 86 -7.30 4.43 5.79
CA THR A 86 -8.32 5.46 5.50
C THR A 86 -9.60 5.24 6.27
N ASN A 87 -9.91 3.99 6.63
CA ASN A 87 -10.99 3.61 7.52
C ASN A 87 -10.67 2.30 8.24
N ALA A 88 -11.13 2.17 9.48
CA ALA A 88 -11.07 0.93 10.24
C ALA A 88 -12.37 0.80 11.07
N GLU A 89 -13.10 -0.29 10.88
CA GLU A 89 -14.26 -0.62 11.68
C GLU A 89 -13.85 -1.06 13.09
N PRO A 90 -14.74 -1.02 14.08
CA PRO A 90 -14.43 -1.52 15.43
C PRO A 90 -13.93 -2.98 15.38
N GLY A 91 -12.73 -3.22 15.92
CA GLY A 91 -12.11 -4.53 15.91
C GLY A 91 -11.30 -4.86 14.64
N ALA A 92 -11.22 -3.94 13.67
CA ALA A 92 -10.40 -4.13 12.48
C ALA A 92 -8.91 -4.26 12.84
N ALA A 93 -8.23 -5.18 12.19
CA ALA A 93 -6.84 -5.47 12.43
C ALA A 93 -6.12 -5.87 11.14
N ILE A 94 -4.80 -5.72 11.14
CA ILE A 94 -3.90 -6.24 10.10
C ILE A 94 -2.97 -7.27 10.71
N GLY A 95 -2.59 -8.28 9.95
CA GLY A 95 -1.58 -9.24 10.32
C GLY A 95 -0.22 -8.80 9.81
N LEU A 96 0.78 -8.66 10.69
CA LEU A 96 2.13 -8.21 10.33
C LEU A 96 3.19 -9.10 10.98
N GLY A 97 3.85 -9.94 10.18
CA GLY A 97 4.85 -10.88 10.63
C GLY A 97 4.28 -12.00 11.50
N LEU A 98 5.14 -12.74 12.13
CA LEU A 98 4.81 -13.85 12.99
C LEU A 98 4.88 -13.43 14.46
N ARG A 99 4.12 -14.08 15.31
CA ARG A 99 4.15 -13.88 16.78
C ARG A 99 5.42 -14.48 17.43
N ARG A 100 6.01 -15.47 16.77
CA ARG A 100 7.24 -16.17 17.19
C ARG A 100 8.02 -16.64 15.95
N PRO A 101 9.31 -16.91 16.06
CA PRO A 101 10.05 -17.52 14.96
C PRO A 101 9.49 -18.89 14.58
N LEU A 102 9.43 -19.17 13.28
CA LEU A 102 9.11 -20.49 12.73
C LEU A 102 10.22 -20.93 11.78
N ASP A 103 10.58 -22.20 11.79
CA ASP A 103 11.40 -22.76 10.72
C ASP A 103 10.57 -22.98 9.44
N ALA A 104 11.22 -23.36 8.35
CA ALA A 104 10.56 -23.51 7.06
C ALA A 104 9.50 -24.61 7.07
N GLU A 105 9.74 -25.70 7.78
CA GLU A 105 8.80 -26.83 7.87
C GLU A 105 7.56 -26.46 8.69
N ALA A 106 7.76 -25.82 9.84
CA ALA A 106 6.67 -25.34 10.68
C ALA A 106 5.81 -24.32 9.96
N LEU A 107 6.41 -23.35 9.21
CA LEU A 107 5.67 -22.40 8.42
C LEU A 107 4.89 -23.08 7.29
N ARG A 108 5.48 -24.06 6.60
CA ARG A 108 4.81 -24.85 5.57
C ARG A 108 3.59 -25.58 6.14
N ASN A 109 3.75 -26.27 7.24
CA ASN A 109 2.66 -27.02 7.87
C ASN A 109 1.54 -26.09 8.33
N ALA A 110 1.88 -24.96 8.95
CA ALA A 110 0.90 -23.95 9.37
C ALA A 110 0.14 -23.35 8.19
N ALA A 111 0.80 -23.14 7.04
CA ALA A 111 0.13 -22.68 5.82
C ALA A 111 -0.85 -23.72 5.25
N LEU A 112 -0.49 -25.00 5.29
CA LEU A 112 -1.30 -26.08 4.74
C LEU A 112 -2.53 -26.43 5.62
N ASP A 113 -2.37 -26.43 6.94
CA ASP A 113 -3.46 -26.77 7.87
C ASP A 113 -4.28 -25.54 8.31
N GLY A 114 -3.84 -24.32 7.94
CA GLY A 114 -4.51 -23.07 8.27
C GLY A 114 -4.17 -22.50 9.64
N SER A 115 -3.36 -23.18 10.45
CA SER A 115 -2.94 -22.66 11.76
C SER A 115 -2.04 -21.41 11.67
N ILE A 116 -1.55 -21.09 10.47
CA ILE A 116 -0.81 -19.85 10.19
C ILE A 116 -1.59 -18.60 10.63
N GLU A 117 -2.91 -18.64 10.61
CA GLU A 117 -3.76 -17.54 11.09
C GLU A 117 -3.52 -17.23 12.57
N GLN A 118 -3.15 -18.23 13.38
CA GLN A 118 -2.84 -18.09 14.80
C GLN A 118 -1.39 -17.69 15.05
N GLU A 119 -0.50 -17.97 14.10
CA GLU A 119 0.91 -17.63 14.16
C GLU A 119 1.18 -16.19 13.71
N ILE A 120 0.27 -15.55 12.96
CA ILE A 120 0.39 -14.15 12.56
C ILE A 120 0.12 -13.23 13.76
N ASP A 121 0.91 -12.15 13.82
CA ASP A 121 0.70 -11.07 14.79
C ASP A 121 -0.36 -10.10 14.27
N TRP A 122 -1.61 -10.28 14.75
CA TRP A 122 -2.73 -9.41 14.42
C TRP A 122 -2.71 -8.16 15.28
N GLN A 123 -2.52 -7.01 14.64
CA GLN A 123 -2.41 -5.70 15.27
C GLN A 123 -3.65 -4.87 14.96
N PRO A 124 -4.33 -4.28 15.97
CA PRO A 124 -5.44 -3.36 15.73
C PRO A 124 -4.93 -2.12 15.00
N VAL A 125 -5.77 -1.59 14.11
CA VAL A 125 -5.47 -0.38 13.35
C VAL A 125 -6.58 0.65 13.50
N GLN A 126 -6.23 1.89 13.27
CA GLN A 126 -7.16 3.01 13.23
C GLN A 126 -6.89 3.90 12.02
N ARG A 127 -7.89 4.69 11.65
CA ARG A 127 -7.74 5.69 10.59
C ARG A 127 -6.54 6.59 10.86
N GLY A 128 -5.72 6.79 9.86
CA GLY A 128 -4.52 7.63 9.90
C GLY A 128 -3.23 6.88 10.22
N ASP A 129 -3.29 5.60 10.61
CA ASP A 129 -2.08 4.81 10.78
C ASP A 129 -1.34 4.65 9.46
N VAL A 130 -0.01 4.71 9.51
CA VAL A 130 0.89 4.43 8.38
C VAL A 130 1.74 3.23 8.74
N ILE A 131 1.69 2.20 7.91
CA ILE A 131 2.38 0.94 8.10
C ILE A 131 3.32 0.68 6.93
N CYS A 132 4.60 0.48 7.22
CA CYS A 132 5.56 0.02 6.22
C CYS A 132 5.62 -1.51 6.23
N VAL A 133 5.50 -2.11 5.06
CA VAL A 133 5.53 -3.56 4.85
C VAL A 133 6.68 -3.89 3.89
N PRO A 134 7.92 -4.03 4.39
CA PRO A 134 9.03 -4.42 3.55
C PRO A 134 8.81 -5.81 2.96
N ALA A 135 9.29 -6.02 1.75
CA ALA A 135 9.31 -7.33 1.11
C ALA A 135 9.86 -8.41 2.04
N GLY A 136 9.31 -9.60 1.95
CA GLY A 136 9.58 -10.70 2.87
C GLY A 136 8.74 -10.70 4.15
N THR A 137 8.03 -9.64 4.48
CA THR A 137 7.12 -9.62 5.63
C THR A 137 5.85 -10.41 5.31
N ILE A 138 5.56 -11.47 6.09
CA ILE A 138 4.28 -12.18 6.01
C ILE A 138 3.20 -11.24 6.53
N HIS A 139 2.12 -11.07 5.78
CA HIS A 139 1.07 -10.13 6.17
C HIS A 139 -0.32 -10.57 5.69
N ALA A 140 -1.33 -9.96 6.29
CA ALA A 140 -2.74 -10.08 5.89
C ALA A 140 -3.50 -8.83 6.30
N ILE A 141 -4.61 -8.53 5.63
CA ILE A 141 -5.51 -7.44 5.99
C ILE A 141 -6.83 -8.07 6.46
N GLY A 142 -7.27 -7.66 7.63
CA GLY A 142 -8.54 -8.11 8.20
C GLY A 142 -9.76 -7.40 7.60
N PRO A 143 -10.97 -7.89 7.88
CA PRO A 143 -12.20 -7.25 7.42
C PRO A 143 -12.40 -5.89 8.10
N GLY A 144 -13.18 -5.02 7.45
CA GLY A 144 -13.48 -3.68 7.95
C GLY A 144 -12.35 -2.66 7.80
N VAL A 145 -11.25 -3.04 7.14
CA VAL A 145 -10.13 -2.13 6.82
C VAL A 145 -10.32 -1.54 5.43
N SER A 146 -10.17 -0.22 5.32
CA SER A 146 -9.90 0.44 4.03
C SER A 146 -8.58 1.17 4.12
N LEU A 147 -7.77 1.09 3.08
CA LEU A 147 -6.44 1.69 3.05
C LEU A 147 -6.01 2.14 1.65
N ILE A 148 -5.02 3.02 1.61
CA ILE A 148 -4.24 3.30 0.40
C ILE A 148 -2.96 2.49 0.51
N GLU A 149 -2.69 1.67 -0.50
CA GLU A 149 -1.44 0.93 -0.68
C GLU A 149 -0.57 1.67 -1.70
N MET A 150 0.62 2.04 -1.30
CA MET A 150 1.67 2.54 -2.19
C MET A 150 2.77 1.51 -2.24
N GLN A 151 3.11 1.05 -3.44
CA GLN A 151 4.03 -0.08 -3.63
C GLN A 151 4.96 0.13 -4.82
N GLN A 152 6.06 -0.64 -4.86
CA GLN A 152 6.83 -0.80 -6.09
C GLN A 152 5.91 -1.30 -7.21
N PRO A 153 6.16 -0.92 -8.50
CA PRO A 153 5.25 -1.20 -9.61
C PRO A 153 5.31 -2.67 -10.06
N ASN A 154 5.11 -3.58 -9.14
CA ASN A 154 5.08 -5.02 -9.32
C ASN A 154 3.94 -5.60 -8.49
N ASP A 155 3.15 -6.51 -9.04
CA ASP A 155 2.02 -7.13 -8.34
C ASP A 155 2.25 -8.61 -7.99
N ILE A 156 3.52 -9.01 -7.81
CA ILE A 156 3.86 -10.37 -7.40
C ILE A 156 3.40 -10.62 -5.97
N THR A 157 2.56 -11.64 -5.80
CA THR A 157 2.04 -12.04 -4.50
C THR A 157 2.18 -13.55 -4.33
N TYR A 158 2.92 -13.97 -3.32
CA TYR A 158 3.02 -15.37 -2.92
C TYR A 158 2.08 -15.66 -1.77
N ARG A 159 1.03 -16.43 -2.06
CA ARG A 159 -0.03 -16.76 -1.13
C ARG A 159 0.34 -17.97 -0.30
N LEU A 160 0.33 -17.80 1.04
CA LEU A 160 0.56 -18.85 2.02
C LEU A 160 -0.73 -19.54 2.44
N TYR A 161 -1.81 -18.76 2.63
CA TYR A 161 -3.11 -19.29 3.06
C TYR A 161 -4.26 -18.44 2.55
N ASP A 162 -5.36 -19.05 2.18
CA ASP A 162 -6.51 -18.35 1.60
C ASP A 162 -7.87 -18.75 2.20
N TYR A 163 -7.90 -19.19 3.43
CA TYR A 163 -9.13 -19.51 4.17
C TYR A 163 -10.05 -20.51 3.44
N GLY A 164 -9.49 -21.43 2.67
CA GLY A 164 -10.25 -22.43 1.93
C GLY A 164 -10.99 -21.93 0.68
N ARG A 165 -10.71 -20.71 0.19
CA ARG A 165 -11.37 -20.13 -1.01
C ARG A 165 -10.93 -20.74 -2.34
N GLY A 166 -10.02 -21.72 -2.34
CA GLY A 166 -9.63 -22.49 -3.52
C GLY A 166 -8.73 -21.78 -4.51
N ARG A 167 -8.14 -20.61 -4.16
CA ARG A 167 -7.08 -20.00 -4.95
C ARG A 167 -5.75 -20.72 -4.71
N ASP A 168 -4.92 -20.77 -5.75
CA ASP A 168 -3.61 -21.42 -5.67
C ASP A 168 -2.73 -20.83 -4.58
N LEU A 169 -2.05 -21.69 -3.83
CA LEU A 169 -1.00 -21.33 -2.88
C LEU A 169 0.36 -21.37 -3.59
N HIS A 170 1.26 -20.48 -3.19
CA HIS A 170 2.61 -20.33 -3.77
C HIS A 170 3.67 -20.68 -2.72
N LEU A 171 3.55 -21.89 -2.12
CA LEU A 171 4.29 -22.24 -0.91
C LEU A 171 5.81 -22.18 -1.08
N GLU A 172 6.36 -22.71 -2.19
CA GLU A 172 7.81 -22.75 -2.40
C GLU A 172 8.41 -21.35 -2.50
N ASP A 173 7.80 -20.49 -3.34
CA ASP A 173 8.24 -19.10 -3.49
C ASP A 173 8.03 -18.31 -2.19
N ALA A 174 6.89 -18.51 -1.53
CA ALA A 174 6.61 -17.84 -0.27
C ALA A 174 7.63 -18.20 0.81
N LEU A 175 7.97 -19.49 0.95
CA LEU A 175 8.96 -19.97 1.92
C LEU A 175 10.38 -19.47 1.59
N ALA A 176 10.70 -19.32 0.30
CA ALA A 176 11.99 -18.81 -0.15
C ALA A 176 12.21 -17.33 0.21
N VAL A 177 11.13 -16.52 0.21
CA VAL A 177 11.23 -15.07 0.43
C VAL A 177 10.79 -14.61 1.82
N ALA A 178 10.01 -15.43 2.56
CA ALA A 178 9.44 -15.05 3.83
C ALA A 178 10.48 -14.84 4.94
N ARG A 179 10.38 -13.73 5.64
CA ARG A 179 11.02 -13.53 6.95
C ARG A 179 10.22 -14.29 8.00
N ARG A 180 10.86 -15.26 8.63
CA ARG A 180 10.22 -16.18 9.56
C ARG A 180 10.37 -15.76 11.04
N GLU A 181 10.54 -14.46 11.26
CA GLU A 181 10.73 -13.82 12.55
C GLU A 181 9.57 -12.85 12.83
N PRO A 182 9.35 -12.49 14.12
CA PRO A 182 8.42 -11.43 14.46
C PRO A 182 8.72 -10.13 13.71
N PHE A 183 7.66 -9.46 13.27
CA PHE A 183 7.80 -8.18 12.59
C PHE A 183 8.27 -7.11 13.58
N ARG A 184 9.21 -6.27 13.12
CA ARG A 184 9.62 -5.05 13.82
C ARG A 184 9.45 -3.89 12.86
N ASN A 185 8.79 -2.83 13.30
CA ASN A 185 8.54 -1.66 12.45
C ASN A 185 9.87 -1.16 11.84
N ALA A 186 10.01 -1.34 10.53
CA ALA A 186 11.22 -0.98 9.79
C ALA A 186 11.26 0.51 9.42
N CYS A 187 10.13 1.21 9.52
CA CYS A 187 9.96 2.59 9.04
C CYS A 187 9.33 3.47 10.13
N PRO A 188 10.01 3.75 11.24
CA PRO A 188 9.44 4.62 12.26
C PRO A 188 9.23 6.04 11.70
N PRO A 189 8.09 6.68 12.02
CA PRO A 189 7.80 8.02 11.55
C PRO A 189 8.77 9.03 12.17
N ARG A 190 9.20 10.01 11.38
CA ARG A 190 10.07 11.09 11.80
C ARG A 190 9.52 12.44 11.33
N PRO A 191 9.24 13.41 12.22
CA PRO A 191 8.91 14.76 11.79
C PRO A 191 10.02 15.35 10.93
N SER A 192 9.67 15.98 9.81
CA SER A 192 10.61 16.71 8.95
C SER A 192 10.25 18.19 8.79
N GLY A 193 9.27 18.65 9.56
CA GLY A 193 8.76 20.02 9.59
C GLY A 193 7.32 20.06 10.06
N PRO A 194 6.72 21.23 10.21
CA PRO A 194 5.31 21.37 10.56
C PRO A 194 4.41 20.63 9.55
N GLY A 195 3.59 19.70 10.03
CA GLY A 195 2.68 18.94 9.20
C GLY A 195 3.32 18.00 8.16
N ARG A 196 4.58 17.66 8.34
CA ARG A 196 5.31 16.75 7.43
C ARG A 196 6.03 15.65 8.22
N THR A 197 5.71 14.41 7.89
CA THR A 197 6.31 13.21 8.51
C THR A 197 6.90 12.33 7.41
N VAL A 198 8.17 11.91 7.58
CA VAL A 198 8.89 11.05 6.63
C VAL A 198 8.95 9.62 7.15
N PHE A 199 8.69 8.68 6.25
CA PHE A 199 8.86 7.24 6.45
C PHE A 199 9.91 6.74 5.45
N SER A 200 10.96 6.11 5.94
CA SER A 200 12.06 5.60 5.11
C SER A 200 12.45 4.19 5.60
N GLY A 201 13.12 3.41 4.75
CA GLY A 201 13.51 2.02 5.06
C GLY A 201 12.86 1.01 4.13
N LEU A 202 12.06 1.48 3.17
CA LEU A 202 11.61 0.76 1.98
C LEU A 202 12.50 1.11 0.78
N ALA A 203 12.27 0.47 -0.36
CA ALA A 203 12.88 0.85 -1.63
C ALA A 203 12.55 2.29 -2.05
N PHE A 204 11.56 2.90 -1.43
CA PHE A 204 11.10 4.27 -1.67
C PHE A 204 10.93 5.04 -0.35
N THR A 205 10.84 6.35 -0.46
CA THR A 205 10.51 7.27 0.65
C THR A 205 9.05 7.69 0.53
N LEU A 206 8.37 7.76 1.67
CA LEU A 206 7.00 8.23 1.78
C LEU A 206 6.95 9.41 2.74
N GLU A 207 6.28 10.49 2.34
CA GLU A 207 6.08 11.67 3.15
C GLU A 207 4.59 11.93 3.34
N ARG A 208 4.13 11.99 4.57
CA ARG A 208 2.77 12.45 4.89
C ARG A 208 2.77 13.93 5.10
N LEU A 209 1.85 14.61 4.44
CA LEU A 209 1.68 16.06 4.41
C LEU A 209 0.30 16.40 4.96
N GLU A 210 0.25 17.01 6.15
CA GLU A 210 -1.00 17.31 6.85
C GLU A 210 -1.20 18.81 7.03
N GLY A 211 -2.43 19.27 6.77
CA GLY A 211 -2.84 20.66 6.96
C GLY A 211 -2.31 21.65 5.92
N ALA A 212 -2.58 22.92 6.16
CA ALA A 212 -2.24 23.99 5.23
C ALA A 212 -0.74 24.16 5.10
N GLN A 213 -0.21 23.93 3.91
CA GLN A 213 1.20 24.15 3.61
C GLN A 213 1.45 24.38 2.12
N THR A 214 2.56 25.02 1.80
CA THR A 214 3.03 25.21 0.43
C THR A 214 4.43 24.64 0.31
N LEU A 215 4.64 23.77 -0.65
CA LEU A 215 5.87 23.04 -0.88
C LEU A 215 6.31 23.15 -2.33
N HIS A 216 7.62 23.16 -2.53
CA HIS A 216 8.21 22.87 -3.82
C HIS A 216 8.63 21.40 -3.83
N VAL A 217 7.97 20.58 -4.63
CA VAL A 217 8.20 19.12 -4.68
C VAL A 217 9.05 18.76 -5.90
N GLY A 218 9.90 17.73 -5.78
CA GLY A 218 10.72 17.21 -6.89
C GLY A 218 12.13 17.79 -7.00
N GLY A 219 12.56 18.67 -6.10
CA GLY A 219 13.91 19.28 -6.16
C GLY A 219 15.06 18.36 -5.74
N HIS A 220 14.81 17.32 -4.94
CA HIS A 220 15.82 16.42 -4.36
C HIS A 220 15.45 14.93 -4.48
N SER A 221 14.53 14.61 -5.35
CA SER A 221 14.04 13.23 -5.56
C SER A 221 14.08 12.89 -7.04
N ARG A 222 14.18 11.60 -7.34
CA ARG A 222 14.17 11.12 -8.71
C ARG A 222 12.73 11.11 -9.24
N PRO A 223 12.40 11.88 -10.27
CA PRO A 223 11.07 11.80 -10.92
C PRO A 223 10.84 10.44 -11.61
N PRO A 224 9.58 10.03 -11.79
CA PRO A 224 8.37 10.70 -11.32
C PRO A 224 8.11 10.49 -9.84
N LEU A 225 7.50 11.50 -9.17
CA LEU A 225 6.95 11.36 -7.83
C LEU A 225 5.48 10.97 -7.94
N THR A 226 4.98 10.29 -6.91
CA THR A 226 3.57 9.90 -6.80
C THR A 226 2.93 10.66 -5.64
N LEU A 227 1.85 11.39 -5.91
CA LEU A 227 1.05 12.11 -4.90
C LEU A 227 -0.32 11.46 -4.80
N ALA A 228 -0.71 11.00 -3.61
CA ALA A 228 -2.06 10.53 -3.31
C ALA A 228 -2.72 11.48 -2.30
N VAL A 229 -3.91 11.99 -2.63
CA VAL A 229 -4.69 12.87 -1.76
C VAL A 229 -5.62 12.00 -0.91
N VAL A 230 -5.29 11.86 0.37
CA VAL A 230 -6.03 11.01 1.32
C VAL A 230 -7.34 11.68 1.75
N ALA A 231 -7.27 12.99 2.03
CA ALA A 231 -8.42 13.79 2.43
C ALA A 231 -8.22 15.27 2.10
N GLY A 232 -9.31 16.03 2.06
CA GLY A 232 -9.30 17.47 1.82
C GLY A 232 -8.98 17.83 0.38
N ALA A 233 -8.37 18.99 0.18
CA ALA A 233 -8.13 19.56 -1.13
C ALA A 233 -6.85 20.42 -1.16
N GLY A 234 -6.43 20.78 -2.38
CA GLY A 234 -5.27 21.63 -2.60
C GLY A 234 -5.14 22.06 -4.06
N ARG A 235 -3.93 22.47 -4.43
CA ARG A 235 -3.55 22.77 -5.81
C ARG A 235 -2.16 22.26 -6.12
N LEU A 236 -2.00 21.69 -7.31
CA LEU A 236 -0.73 21.26 -7.88
C LEU A 236 -0.49 22.09 -9.16
N ASP A 237 0.53 22.97 -9.16
CA ASP A 237 0.77 23.97 -10.23
C ASP A 237 -0.49 24.76 -10.62
N GLY A 238 -1.32 25.13 -9.64
CA GLY A 238 -2.55 25.86 -9.84
C GLY A 238 -3.76 24.99 -10.22
N VAL A 239 -3.58 23.72 -10.59
CA VAL A 239 -4.67 22.77 -10.85
C VAL A 239 -5.25 22.28 -9.53
N ALA A 240 -6.58 22.29 -9.38
CA ALA A 240 -7.25 21.78 -8.18
C ALA A 240 -7.04 20.26 -8.04
N ILE A 241 -6.75 19.82 -6.82
CA ILE A 241 -6.62 18.41 -6.45
C ILE A 241 -7.51 18.11 -5.25
N GLY A 242 -8.01 16.88 -5.14
CA GLY A 242 -8.97 16.49 -4.11
C GLY A 242 -8.86 15.03 -3.64
N ALA A 243 -9.55 14.73 -2.55
CA ALA A 243 -9.55 13.41 -1.92
C ALA A 243 -9.84 12.27 -2.91
N GLY A 244 -9.05 11.20 -2.82
CA GLY A 244 -9.11 10.02 -3.69
C GLY A 244 -8.36 10.15 -4.99
N GLU A 245 -7.83 11.32 -5.33
CA GLU A 245 -7.03 11.51 -6.53
C GLU A 245 -5.58 11.06 -6.32
N VAL A 246 -5.00 10.53 -7.39
CA VAL A 246 -3.58 10.17 -7.48
C VAL A 246 -2.95 10.87 -8.68
N TRP A 247 -1.77 11.43 -8.47
CA TRP A 247 -1.05 12.22 -9.46
C TRP A 247 0.38 11.71 -9.63
N SER A 248 0.85 11.65 -10.87
CA SER A 248 2.28 11.50 -11.20
C SER A 248 2.87 12.89 -11.46
N ILE A 249 4.01 13.18 -10.85
CA ILE A 249 4.72 14.47 -10.96
C ILE A 249 6.07 14.20 -11.62
N ASP A 250 6.18 14.62 -12.89
CA ASP A 250 7.31 14.29 -13.77
C ASP A 250 8.44 15.36 -13.73
N ALA A 251 8.18 16.52 -13.13
CA ALA A 251 9.14 17.61 -12.96
C ALA A 251 8.84 18.41 -11.67
N PRO A 252 9.78 19.25 -11.17
CA PRO A 252 9.51 20.07 -10.00
C PRO A 252 8.22 20.89 -10.12
N ALA A 253 7.39 20.84 -9.09
CA ALA A 253 6.05 21.41 -9.06
C ALA A 253 5.76 22.16 -7.75
N HIS A 254 4.81 23.09 -7.78
CA HIS A 254 4.30 23.79 -6.60
C HIS A 254 3.06 23.08 -6.07
N LEU A 255 3.18 22.50 -4.87
CA LEU A 255 2.07 21.89 -4.14
C LEU A 255 1.59 22.84 -3.05
N ARG A 256 0.31 23.22 -3.08
CA ARG A 256 -0.36 23.94 -1.99
C ARG A 256 -1.50 23.08 -1.46
N LEU A 257 -1.46 22.77 -0.18
CA LEU A 257 -2.51 22.04 0.55
C LEU A 257 -3.33 23.00 1.40
N ASP A 258 -4.64 22.74 1.49
CA ASP A 258 -5.57 23.50 2.31
C ASP A 258 -5.60 22.97 3.77
N SER A 259 -6.26 23.64 4.70
CA SER A 259 -6.20 23.36 6.16
C SER A 259 -6.68 21.97 6.57
N GLY A 260 -7.58 21.36 5.80
CA GLY A 260 -8.11 20.01 6.04
C GLY A 260 -7.45 18.93 5.18
N ALA A 261 -6.37 19.26 4.49
CA ALA A 261 -5.72 18.31 3.60
C ALA A 261 -4.87 17.29 4.37
N ASP A 262 -4.86 16.07 3.85
CA ASP A 262 -3.97 14.96 4.19
C ASP A 262 -3.54 14.32 2.86
N ALA A 263 -2.26 14.32 2.57
CA ALA A 263 -1.73 13.81 1.33
C ALA A 263 -0.43 13.03 1.56
N ILE A 264 -0.18 12.08 0.69
CA ILE A 264 1.05 11.29 0.70
C ILE A 264 1.82 11.56 -0.57
N LEU A 265 3.07 11.98 -0.41
CA LEU A 265 4.05 12.10 -1.49
C LEU A 265 5.03 10.94 -1.37
N ALA A 266 5.21 10.17 -2.43
CA ALA A 266 6.14 9.06 -2.43
C ALA A 266 7.04 9.09 -3.67
N TYR A 267 8.30 8.64 -3.50
CA TYR A 267 9.31 8.70 -4.54
C TYR A 267 10.50 7.77 -4.26
N TYR A 268 11.22 7.40 -5.30
CA TYR A 268 12.51 6.74 -5.13
C TYR A 268 13.58 7.78 -4.73
N PRO A 269 14.45 7.44 -3.76
CA PRO A 269 15.56 8.32 -3.41
C PRO A 269 16.50 8.54 -4.61
N ALA A 270 17.18 9.71 -4.64
CA ALA A 270 18.11 10.08 -5.71
C ALA A 270 19.34 9.19 -5.73
#